data_a603bb063c65d9aab6248c36229bd608
#
_entry.id   a603bb063c65d9aab6248c36229bd608
#
_cell.length_a   1.000
_cell.length_b   1.000
_cell.length_c   1.000
_cell.angle_alpha   90.00
_cell.angle_beta   90.00
_cell.angle_gamma   90.00
#
_symmetry.space_group_name_H-M   'P 1'
#
loop_
_entity.id
_entity.type
_entity.pdbx_description
1 polymer ?
#
loop_
_entity_poly.entity_id
_entity_poly.type
_entity_poly.pdbx_seq_one_letter_code
_entity_poly.pdbx_strand_id
1 'polypeptide(L)'
;MALMFQRIARNYVKDGYFPTDSDTIERVLSLLKPCKSGRMRIIDPCAGEGAALAECGRHLNDPKADRNVESITVESFGVEYHVDRAHQAKQLLARCLHGDFQDTLITPRSFGLVWLNPPYGDLVSDKGQTGDSQRSGKKRLEKLFFQQAARLLQYGGVMVLIVPHYALDHEFRKWIAAGFDRVQVYLAPEQRFKQAVVLGIRKRTTSSDPVYRESLAQLEAFAQLDVADKPVLPSREWAEDDCYRVPPSTGEIRFNAARIDETQLREEIEKYPCLWPQFSVAMTRQLGNAQRRPLMSLSDWHLALALAAGHVSGIVQSNDGRKTYVVKGDTFKDKKHTVQVEEQGGGEFREIRIALDVFVPQIKAIDFTPNSPTFGEVLTIQ
;
A
#
# COMPACT_ATOMS: atom_id res chain seq x y z
N MET A 1 -21.85 17.22 13.84
CA MET A 1 -21.96 15.79 14.15
C MET A 1 -22.58 15.10 12.93
N ALA A 2 -21.76 14.55 12.06
CA ALA A 2 -22.24 13.76 10.92
C ALA A 2 -22.50 12.34 11.42
N LEU A 3 -23.79 11.98 11.50
CA LEU A 3 -24.21 10.61 11.78
C LEU A 3 -23.77 9.73 10.60
N MET A 4 -22.65 9.03 10.74
CA MET A 4 -22.23 8.00 9.79
C MET A 4 -23.26 6.87 9.84
N PHE A 5 -24.02 6.69 8.77
CA PHE A 5 -24.94 5.58 8.65
C PHE A 5 -24.21 4.24 8.80
N GLN A 6 -24.76 3.30 9.55
CA GLN A 6 -24.17 1.97 9.80
C GLN A 6 -23.80 1.17 8.52
N ARG A 7 -24.40 1.46 7.38
CA ARG A 7 -24.07 0.88 6.08
C ARG A 7 -22.70 1.36 5.55
N ILE A 8 -22.37 2.65 5.76
CA ILE A 8 -21.10 3.22 5.33
C ILE A 8 -19.97 2.64 6.17
N ALA A 9 -20.18 2.50 7.49
CA ALA A 9 -19.20 1.88 8.38
C ALA A 9 -18.85 0.41 7.99
N ARG A 10 -19.83 -0.36 7.49
CA ARG A 10 -19.59 -1.74 7.02
C ARG A 10 -18.77 -1.81 5.72
N ASN A 11 -18.88 -0.82 4.84
CA ASN A 11 -18.08 -0.76 3.62
C ASN A 11 -16.62 -0.38 3.93
N TYR A 12 -16.38 0.51 4.89
CA TYR A 12 -15.02 0.83 5.34
C TYR A 12 -14.32 -0.37 5.98
N VAL A 13 -15.02 -1.14 6.80
CA VAL A 13 -14.49 -2.35 7.46
C VAL A 13 -14.13 -3.46 6.44
N LYS A 14 -14.80 -3.49 5.29
CA LYS A 14 -14.57 -4.52 4.27
C LYS A 14 -13.17 -4.46 3.64
N ASP A 15 -12.55 -3.27 3.62
CA ASP A 15 -11.20 -3.03 3.09
C ASP A 15 -10.14 -2.84 4.20
N GLY A 16 -10.47 -3.18 5.45
CA GLY A 16 -9.56 -3.02 6.59
C GLY A 16 -9.26 -1.56 6.96
N TYR A 17 -10.06 -0.61 6.48
CA TYR A 17 -9.91 0.80 6.75
C TYR A 17 -10.64 1.21 8.03
N PHE A 18 -9.88 1.71 9.00
CA PHE A 18 -10.37 2.21 10.28
C PHE A 18 -9.89 3.65 10.46
N PRO A 19 -10.68 4.66 10.04
CA PRO A 19 -10.26 6.05 10.18
C PRO A 19 -10.07 6.41 11.65
N THR A 20 -9.04 7.19 11.94
CA THR A 20 -8.82 7.75 13.27
C THR A 20 -9.90 8.81 13.55
N ASP A 21 -10.55 8.72 14.70
CA ASP A 21 -11.55 9.68 15.10
C ASP A 21 -10.93 11.05 15.45
N SER A 22 -11.73 12.11 15.36
CA SER A 22 -11.27 13.49 15.57
C SER A 22 -10.77 13.77 16.99
N ASP A 23 -11.38 13.15 18.01
CA ASP A 23 -10.95 13.32 19.41
C ASP A 23 -9.57 12.68 19.64
N THR A 24 -9.33 11.48 19.07
CA THR A 24 -8.01 10.85 19.09
C THR A 24 -6.96 11.71 18.37
N ILE A 25 -7.30 12.26 17.20
CA ILE A 25 -6.38 13.15 16.47
C ILE A 25 -6.04 14.36 17.31
N GLU A 26 -7.02 15.10 17.82
CA GLU A 26 -6.81 16.31 18.62
C GLU A 26 -5.91 16.06 19.85
N ARG A 27 -6.17 14.96 20.57
CA ARG A 27 -5.36 14.60 21.76
C ARG A 27 -3.95 14.17 21.40
N VAL A 28 -3.73 13.47 20.29
CA VAL A 28 -2.39 13.16 19.79
C VAL A 28 -1.66 14.42 19.38
N LEU A 29 -2.32 15.33 18.67
CA LEU A 29 -1.72 16.57 18.22
C LEU A 29 -1.27 17.46 19.39
N SER A 30 -1.99 17.46 20.52
CA SER A 30 -1.58 18.18 21.71
C SER A 30 -0.24 17.74 22.29
N LEU A 31 0.19 16.50 22.01
CA LEU A 31 1.50 15.95 22.37
C LEU A 31 2.61 16.29 21.37
N LEU A 32 2.28 16.75 20.17
CA LEU A 32 3.24 17.02 19.12
C LEU A 32 3.66 18.47 19.09
N LYS A 33 4.96 18.72 18.97
CA LYS A 33 5.54 20.06 18.81
C LYS A 33 6.36 20.13 17.54
N PRO A 34 6.34 21.26 16.83
CA PRO A 34 7.19 21.45 15.64
C PRO A 34 8.67 21.56 16.01
N CYS A 35 9.55 21.40 15.02
CA CYS A 35 10.95 21.77 15.16
C CYS A 35 11.07 23.31 15.40
N LYS A 36 12.21 23.74 15.90
CA LYS A 36 12.45 25.18 16.13
C LYS A 36 12.62 25.96 14.82
N SER A 37 13.16 25.34 13.80
CA SER A 37 13.34 25.93 12.47
C SER A 37 13.56 24.85 11.41
N GLY A 38 13.33 25.20 10.13
CA GLY A 38 13.60 24.34 9.00
C GLY A 38 12.37 23.61 8.47
N ARG A 39 12.62 22.57 7.68
CA ARG A 39 11.59 21.80 6.97
C ARG A 39 11.35 20.46 7.67
N MET A 40 10.11 20.15 7.99
CA MET A 40 9.70 18.84 8.51
C MET A 40 9.01 18.04 7.41
N ARG A 41 9.36 16.77 7.29
CA ARG A 41 8.60 15.80 6.47
C ARG A 41 7.86 14.85 7.38
N ILE A 42 6.57 14.73 7.13
CA ILE A 42 5.68 13.83 7.84
C ILE A 42 5.06 12.85 6.85
N ILE A 43 4.86 11.60 7.25
CA ILE A 43 4.31 10.56 6.37
C ILE A 43 3.26 9.71 7.06
N ASP A 44 2.22 9.36 6.30
CA ASP A 44 1.29 8.27 6.62
C ASP A 44 1.32 7.21 5.50
N PRO A 45 1.88 6.02 5.77
CA PRO A 45 1.92 4.94 4.80
C PRO A 45 0.55 4.29 4.50
N CYS A 46 -0.50 4.65 5.24
CA CYS A 46 -1.87 4.16 5.10
C CYS A 46 -2.83 5.34 5.19
N ALA A 47 -2.60 6.37 4.34
CA ALA A 47 -3.13 7.71 4.52
C ALA A 47 -4.67 7.79 4.51
N GLY A 48 -5.37 6.79 3.98
CA GLY A 48 -6.80 6.88 3.82
C GLY A 48 -7.17 8.08 2.94
N GLU A 49 -8.11 8.89 3.42
CA GLU A 49 -8.50 10.15 2.79
C GLU A 49 -7.48 11.29 3.03
N GLY A 50 -6.45 11.05 3.84
CA GLY A 50 -5.39 12.03 4.14
C GLY A 50 -5.72 13.01 5.26
N ALA A 51 -6.92 12.94 5.85
CA ALA A 51 -7.41 13.94 6.80
C ALA A 51 -6.55 14.03 8.06
N ALA A 52 -6.21 12.91 8.70
CA ALA A 52 -5.42 12.90 9.93
C ALA A 52 -4.03 13.51 9.74
N LEU A 53 -3.33 13.14 8.65
CA LEU A 53 -2.01 13.69 8.36
C LEU A 53 -2.06 15.16 7.94
N ALA A 54 -3.09 15.57 7.20
CA ALA A 54 -3.30 16.96 6.83
C ALA A 54 -3.55 17.84 8.07
N GLU A 55 -4.31 17.34 9.04
CA GLU A 55 -4.55 18.03 10.31
C GLU A 55 -3.27 18.12 11.16
N CYS A 56 -2.50 17.03 11.21
CA CYS A 56 -1.18 17.02 11.82
C CYS A 56 -0.24 18.05 11.16
N GLY A 57 -0.22 18.11 9.84
CA GLY A 57 0.57 19.11 9.10
C GLY A 57 0.16 20.55 9.41
N ARG A 58 -1.13 20.82 9.49
CA ARG A 58 -1.66 22.16 9.88
C ARG A 58 -1.27 22.52 11.31
N HIS A 59 -1.43 21.59 12.25
CA HIS A 59 -1.05 21.80 13.65
C HIS A 59 0.45 22.11 13.78
N LEU A 60 1.32 21.32 13.16
CA LEU A 60 2.75 21.52 13.21
C LEU A 60 3.23 22.81 12.51
N ASN A 61 2.43 23.34 11.58
CA ASN A 61 2.72 24.59 10.88
C ASN A 61 2.05 25.82 11.52
N ASP A 62 1.28 25.63 12.59
CA ASP A 62 0.62 26.73 13.30
C ASP A 62 1.64 27.44 14.21
N PRO A 63 1.86 28.77 14.05
CA PRO A 63 2.74 29.55 14.94
C PRO A 63 2.30 29.49 16.42
N LYS A 64 1.06 29.14 16.70
CA LYS A 64 0.55 28.99 18.07
C LYS A 64 0.97 27.66 18.72
N ALA A 65 1.37 26.66 17.93
CA ALA A 65 1.79 25.36 18.45
C ALA A 65 3.08 25.45 19.28
N ASP A 66 3.98 26.36 18.93
CA ASP A 66 5.15 26.70 19.75
C ASP A 66 5.58 28.15 19.46
N ARG A 67 5.63 28.98 20.50
CA ARG A 67 5.96 30.42 20.39
C ARG A 67 7.45 30.69 20.07
N ASN A 68 8.30 29.66 20.17
CA ASN A 68 9.73 29.76 19.95
C ASN A 68 10.17 29.27 18.55
N VAL A 69 9.22 29.24 17.61
CA VAL A 69 9.47 28.74 16.25
C VAL A 69 9.76 29.94 15.33
N GLU A 70 10.87 29.81 14.57
CA GLU A 70 11.23 30.79 13.56
C GLU A 70 10.49 30.52 12.25
N SER A 71 11.18 30.12 11.22
CA SER A 71 10.57 29.76 9.92
C SER A 71 10.54 28.25 9.75
N ILE A 72 9.33 27.68 9.69
CA ILE A 72 9.12 26.24 9.46
C ILE A 72 8.29 26.01 8.22
N THR A 73 8.48 24.86 7.60
CA THR A 73 7.62 24.32 6.54
C THR A 73 7.35 22.84 6.81
N VAL A 74 6.11 22.42 6.59
CA VAL A 74 5.72 21.02 6.73
C VAL A 74 5.38 20.44 5.35
N GLU A 75 6.04 19.37 4.98
CA GLU A 75 5.72 18.58 3.78
C GLU A 75 5.06 17.28 4.21
N SER A 76 3.82 17.07 3.82
CA SER A 76 3.04 15.86 4.13
C SER A 76 3.05 14.87 2.97
N PHE A 77 3.32 13.60 3.28
CA PHE A 77 3.43 12.50 2.31
C PHE A 77 2.46 11.39 2.68
N GLY A 78 1.70 10.88 1.73
CA GLY A 78 0.78 9.76 1.95
C GLY A 78 1.01 8.64 0.97
N VAL A 79 0.68 7.41 1.39
CA VAL A 79 0.49 6.27 0.49
C VAL A 79 -0.88 5.69 0.78
N GLU A 80 -1.68 5.48 -0.25
CA GLU A 80 -3.01 4.87 -0.11
C GLU A 80 -3.27 3.89 -1.25
N TYR A 81 -3.77 2.72 -0.88
CA TYR A 81 -4.04 1.63 -1.81
C TYR A 81 -5.34 1.84 -2.59
N HIS A 82 -6.37 2.36 -1.95
CA HIS A 82 -7.69 2.53 -2.57
C HIS A 82 -7.73 3.81 -3.42
N VAL A 83 -8.15 3.69 -4.68
CA VAL A 83 -8.11 4.78 -5.67
C VAL A 83 -8.86 6.04 -5.24
N ASP A 84 -10.10 5.90 -4.74
CA ASP A 84 -10.92 7.06 -4.36
C ASP A 84 -10.33 7.81 -3.16
N ARG A 85 -9.85 7.07 -2.15
CA ARG A 85 -9.19 7.65 -0.99
C ARG A 85 -7.86 8.30 -1.37
N ALA A 86 -7.08 7.66 -2.23
CA ALA A 86 -5.83 8.24 -2.73
C ALA A 86 -6.07 9.54 -3.50
N HIS A 87 -7.17 9.62 -4.26
CA HIS A 87 -7.55 10.85 -4.96
C HIS A 87 -7.89 11.99 -3.98
N GLN A 88 -8.62 11.69 -2.90
CA GLN A 88 -8.90 12.68 -1.84
C GLN A 88 -7.62 13.10 -1.11
N ALA A 89 -6.77 12.13 -0.75
CA ALA A 89 -5.49 12.40 -0.07
C ALA A 89 -4.54 13.26 -0.93
N LYS A 90 -4.54 13.09 -2.26
CA LYS A 90 -3.78 13.95 -3.19
C LYS A 90 -4.20 15.42 -3.15
N GLN A 91 -5.43 15.71 -2.75
CA GLN A 91 -5.91 17.10 -2.63
C GLN A 91 -5.53 17.74 -1.30
N LEU A 92 -5.32 16.93 -0.26
CA LEU A 92 -5.05 17.40 1.10
C LEU A 92 -3.56 17.40 1.47
N LEU A 93 -2.79 16.46 0.90
CA LEU A 93 -1.38 16.26 1.22
C LEU A 93 -0.48 16.89 0.15
N ALA A 94 0.74 17.27 0.55
CA ALA A 94 1.73 17.79 -0.38
C ALA A 94 2.09 16.77 -1.50
N ARG A 95 2.16 15.50 -1.12
CA ARG A 95 2.36 14.38 -2.07
C ARG A 95 1.62 13.15 -1.58
N CYS A 96 0.92 12.44 -2.48
CA CYS A 96 0.32 11.15 -2.19
C CYS A 96 0.54 10.18 -3.36
N LEU A 97 1.01 8.97 -3.03
CA LEU A 97 1.09 7.86 -3.97
C LEU A 97 -0.16 7.00 -3.86
N HIS A 98 -0.75 6.67 -4.99
CA HIS A 98 -1.74 5.61 -5.08
C HIS A 98 -1.03 4.30 -5.34
N GLY A 99 -1.16 3.32 -4.44
CA GLY A 99 -0.56 2.00 -4.57
C GLY A 99 -0.32 1.32 -3.23
N ASP A 100 0.23 0.10 -3.31
CA ASP A 100 0.62 -0.64 -2.12
C ASP A 100 1.90 -0.03 -1.53
N PHE A 101 1.88 0.23 -0.22
CA PHE A 101 3.05 0.73 0.50
C PHE A 101 4.27 -0.20 0.35
N GLN A 102 4.04 -1.50 0.22
CA GLN A 102 5.11 -2.48 0.01
C GLN A 102 5.80 -2.33 -1.35
N ASP A 103 5.08 -1.79 -2.34
CA ASP A 103 5.58 -1.54 -3.69
C ASP A 103 6.07 -0.09 -3.87
N THR A 104 6.54 0.58 -2.80
CA THR A 104 7.07 1.94 -2.87
C THR A 104 8.58 2.00 -2.74
N LEU A 105 9.18 3.00 -3.40
CA LEU A 105 10.59 3.35 -3.31
C LEU A 105 10.72 4.68 -2.56
N ILE A 106 10.84 4.59 -1.24
CA ILE A 106 10.93 5.75 -0.36
C ILE A 106 12.29 5.75 0.33
N THR A 107 12.96 6.92 0.35
CA THR A 107 14.26 7.07 1.01
C THR A 107 14.15 6.75 2.50
N PRO A 108 14.91 5.78 3.04
CA PRO A 108 14.92 5.50 4.47
C PRO A 108 15.41 6.70 5.30
N ARG A 109 14.92 6.81 6.53
CA ARG A 109 15.35 7.84 7.50
C ARG A 109 15.23 9.27 6.99
N SER A 110 14.17 9.57 6.24
CA SER A 110 13.95 10.88 5.63
C SER A 110 12.77 11.66 6.23
N PHE A 111 12.06 11.06 7.17
CA PHE A 111 10.89 11.65 7.80
C PHE A 111 11.12 11.95 9.28
N GLY A 112 10.67 13.12 9.74
CA GLY A 112 10.67 13.51 11.14
C GLY A 112 9.50 12.93 11.92
N LEU A 113 8.37 12.63 11.25
CA LEU A 113 7.20 11.99 11.86
C LEU A 113 6.62 10.93 10.94
N VAL A 114 6.25 9.80 11.52
CA VAL A 114 5.41 8.77 10.91
C VAL A 114 4.11 8.67 11.69
N TRP A 115 3.00 8.94 11.02
CA TRP A 115 1.66 8.62 11.48
C TRP A 115 1.28 7.28 10.87
N LEU A 116 1.01 6.27 11.69
CA LEU A 116 0.77 4.92 11.21
C LEU A 116 -0.50 4.34 11.83
N ASN A 117 -1.57 4.34 11.06
CA ASN A 117 -2.80 3.60 11.35
C ASN A 117 -2.97 2.51 10.26
N PRO A 118 -2.28 1.36 10.38
CA PRO A 118 -2.22 0.36 9.33
C PRO A 118 -3.54 -0.41 9.20
N PRO A 119 -3.80 -1.09 8.09
CA PRO A 119 -4.92 -2.03 8.01
C PRO A 119 -4.77 -3.14 9.05
N TYR A 120 -5.90 -3.56 9.65
CA TYR A 120 -5.92 -4.58 10.69
C TYR A 120 -6.23 -5.95 10.10
N GLY A 121 -5.55 -6.98 10.58
CA GLY A 121 -5.84 -8.36 10.25
C GLY A 121 -4.63 -9.22 9.87
N ASP A 122 -4.93 -10.45 9.51
CA ASP A 122 -3.95 -11.42 9.07
C ASP A 122 -3.69 -11.28 7.57
N LEU A 123 -2.43 -11.42 7.15
CA LEU A 123 -2.09 -11.59 5.74
C LEU A 123 -2.80 -12.82 5.19
N VAL A 124 -3.73 -12.62 4.26
CA VAL A 124 -4.27 -13.71 3.45
C VAL A 124 -3.19 -14.08 2.45
N SER A 125 -2.45 -15.18 2.70
CA SER A 125 -1.55 -15.72 1.69
C SER A 125 -2.39 -16.16 0.50
N ASP A 126 -2.15 -15.58 -0.65
CA ASP A 126 -2.65 -16.07 -1.92
C ASP A 126 -2.24 -17.54 -2.03
N LYS A 127 -3.24 -18.43 -2.04
CA LYS A 127 -3.04 -19.88 -2.08
C LYS A 127 -2.43 -20.27 -3.43
N GLY A 128 -1.11 -20.33 -3.49
CA GLY A 128 -0.41 -20.73 -4.70
C GLY A 128 0.93 -21.43 -4.48
N GLN A 129 1.37 -21.63 -3.24
CA GLN A 129 2.58 -22.41 -2.98
C GLN A 129 2.29 -23.51 -1.98
N THR A 130 2.23 -24.72 -2.53
CA THR A 130 2.21 -26.01 -1.86
C THR A 130 3.47 -26.22 -1.01
N GLY A 131 3.29 -26.68 0.22
CA GLY A 131 4.33 -27.40 0.96
C GLY A 131 5.13 -26.53 1.95
N ASP A 132 4.99 -26.82 3.20
CA ASP A 132 5.89 -26.46 4.32
C ASP A 132 5.61 -25.20 5.14
N SER A 133 4.44 -24.60 5.11
CA SER A 133 4.13 -23.41 5.92
C SER A 133 3.35 -23.67 7.22
N GLN A 134 3.38 -24.87 7.77
CA GLN A 134 2.76 -25.14 9.09
C GLN A 134 3.57 -24.59 10.30
N ARG A 135 4.74 -23.94 10.09
CA ARG A 135 5.58 -23.37 11.16
C ARG A 135 5.76 -21.87 11.17
N SER A 136 5.24 -21.14 10.19
CA SER A 136 5.28 -19.67 10.21
C SER A 136 3.92 -19.15 10.67
N GLY A 137 3.83 -18.67 11.92
CA GLY A 137 2.63 -18.03 12.46
C GLY A 137 2.13 -16.95 11.50
N LYS A 138 0.82 -16.84 11.35
CA LYS A 138 0.17 -15.83 10.49
C LYS A 138 0.76 -14.45 10.80
N LYS A 139 1.46 -13.86 9.83
CA LYS A 139 2.02 -12.51 9.98
C LYS A 139 0.88 -11.50 9.95
N ARG A 140 0.78 -10.69 10.98
CA ARG A 140 -0.21 -9.62 11.06
C ARG A 140 0.25 -8.42 10.22
N LEU A 141 -0.70 -7.78 9.54
CA LEU A 141 -0.45 -6.60 8.71
C LEU A 141 0.14 -5.46 9.53
N GLU A 142 -0.37 -5.24 10.74
CA GLU A 142 0.09 -4.18 11.64
C GLU A 142 1.62 -4.28 11.91
N LYS A 143 2.12 -5.49 12.11
CA LYS A 143 3.56 -5.74 12.34
C LYS A 143 4.40 -5.49 11.09
N LEU A 144 3.90 -5.92 9.93
CA LEU A 144 4.59 -5.73 8.65
C LEU A 144 4.73 -4.24 8.32
N PHE A 145 3.61 -3.51 8.40
CA PHE A 145 3.59 -2.07 8.15
C PHE A 145 4.48 -1.31 9.13
N PHE A 146 4.45 -1.66 10.41
CA PHE A 146 5.33 -1.07 11.41
C PHE A 146 6.81 -1.24 11.06
N GLN A 147 7.24 -2.44 10.70
CA GLN A 147 8.65 -2.71 10.36
C GLN A 147 9.13 -1.87 9.18
N GLN A 148 8.27 -1.70 8.17
CA GLN A 148 8.60 -0.91 6.99
C GLN A 148 8.55 0.60 7.30
N ALA A 149 7.51 1.07 7.97
CA ALA A 149 7.33 2.46 8.33
C ALA A 149 8.42 2.97 9.29
N ALA A 150 8.82 2.14 10.26
CA ALA A 150 9.92 2.48 11.17
C ALA A 150 11.24 2.76 10.45
N ARG A 151 11.49 2.16 9.28
CA ARG A 151 12.71 2.42 8.48
C ARG A 151 12.70 3.79 7.83
N LEU A 152 11.52 4.37 7.58
CA LEU A 152 11.36 5.68 6.98
C LEU A 152 11.67 6.81 7.96
N LEU A 153 11.50 6.54 9.25
CA LEU A 153 11.66 7.49 10.32
C LEU A 153 13.14 7.71 10.62
N GLN A 154 13.59 8.97 10.61
CA GLN A 154 14.95 9.34 11.02
C GLN A 154 15.18 9.11 12.52
N TYR A 155 16.42 9.01 12.96
CA TYR A 155 16.72 8.94 14.39
C TYR A 155 16.33 10.26 15.06
N GLY A 156 15.69 10.18 16.23
CA GLY A 156 15.05 11.32 16.88
C GLY A 156 13.65 11.66 16.33
N GLY A 157 13.21 10.99 15.26
CA GLY A 157 11.88 11.18 14.69
C GLY A 157 10.79 10.55 15.53
N VAL A 158 9.57 11.05 15.40
CA VAL A 158 8.40 10.68 16.19
C VAL A 158 7.54 9.67 15.46
N MET A 159 7.21 8.57 16.12
CA MET A 159 6.21 7.59 15.69
C MET A 159 4.90 7.84 16.43
N VAL A 160 3.81 7.94 15.69
CA VAL A 160 2.44 7.79 16.18
C VAL A 160 1.90 6.51 15.56
N LEU A 161 1.67 5.49 16.39
CA LEU A 161 1.18 4.19 15.96
C LEU A 161 -0.20 3.94 16.56
N ILE A 162 -1.19 3.69 15.72
CA ILE A 162 -2.57 3.42 16.12
C ILE A 162 -2.92 1.99 15.66
N VAL A 163 -3.12 1.10 16.63
CA VAL A 163 -3.41 -0.32 16.35
C VAL A 163 -4.41 -0.85 17.37
N PRO A 164 -5.14 -1.93 17.08
CA PRO A 164 -5.95 -2.57 18.12
C PRO A 164 -5.08 -2.98 19.32
N HIS A 165 -5.55 -2.72 20.54
CA HIS A 165 -4.76 -3.00 21.75
C HIS A 165 -4.30 -4.46 21.85
N TYR A 166 -5.12 -5.40 21.34
CA TYR A 166 -4.78 -6.83 21.31
C TYR A 166 -3.70 -7.19 20.27
N ALA A 167 -3.39 -6.29 19.33
CA ALA A 167 -2.30 -6.49 18.36
C ALA A 167 -0.93 -6.29 19.00
N LEU A 168 -0.86 -5.62 20.15
CA LEU A 168 0.37 -5.39 20.93
C LEU A 168 0.78 -6.66 21.69
N ASP A 169 1.04 -7.76 20.96
CA ASP A 169 1.56 -9.00 21.56
C ASP A 169 3.02 -8.83 22.04
N HIS A 170 3.54 -9.87 22.71
CA HIS A 170 4.87 -9.81 23.29
C HIS A 170 5.99 -9.51 22.29
N GLU A 171 5.91 -10.07 21.09
CA GLU A 171 6.89 -9.83 20.02
C GLU A 171 6.83 -8.38 19.55
N PHE A 172 5.62 -7.86 19.30
CA PHE A 172 5.45 -6.50 18.82
C PHE A 172 5.92 -5.46 19.85
N ARG A 173 5.61 -5.67 21.15
CA ARG A 173 6.13 -4.83 22.24
C ARG A 173 7.66 -4.79 22.28
N LYS A 174 8.32 -5.94 22.09
CA LYS A 174 9.79 -6.00 21.99
C LYS A 174 10.34 -5.18 20.81
N TRP A 175 9.70 -5.25 19.66
CA TRP A 175 10.14 -4.45 18.50
C TRP A 175 9.99 -2.95 18.74
N ILE A 176 8.89 -2.53 19.35
CA ILE A 176 8.67 -1.13 19.71
C ILE A 176 9.74 -0.69 20.72
N ALA A 177 9.91 -1.40 21.83
CA ALA A 177 10.89 -1.04 22.85
C ALA A 177 12.33 -1.03 22.35
N ALA A 178 12.69 -1.95 21.42
CA ALA A 178 14.04 -1.98 20.83
C ALA A 178 14.31 -0.79 19.90
N GLY A 179 13.29 -0.30 19.22
CA GLY A 179 13.43 0.76 18.21
C GLY A 179 13.13 2.18 18.69
N PHE A 180 12.49 2.32 19.85
CA PHE A 180 11.98 3.60 20.33
C PHE A 180 12.28 3.83 21.80
N ASP A 181 12.53 5.08 22.16
CA ASP A 181 12.58 5.56 23.53
C ASP A 181 11.38 6.48 23.82
N ARG A 182 11.22 6.91 25.07
CA ARG A 182 10.09 7.72 25.55
C ARG A 182 8.75 7.15 25.08
N VAL A 183 8.62 5.83 25.14
CA VAL A 183 7.40 5.15 24.68
C VAL A 183 6.26 5.45 25.64
N GLN A 184 5.14 5.95 25.12
CA GLN A 184 3.88 6.12 25.85
C GLN A 184 2.80 5.32 25.13
N VAL A 185 1.90 4.72 25.89
CA VAL A 185 0.81 3.90 25.35
C VAL A 185 -0.50 4.19 26.08
N TYR A 186 -1.55 4.44 25.31
CA TYR A 186 -2.90 4.78 25.78
C TYR A 186 -3.94 4.04 24.95
N LEU A 187 -5.15 3.87 25.50
CA LEU A 187 -6.32 3.60 24.67
C LEU A 187 -6.76 4.89 23.96
N ALA A 188 -7.25 4.74 22.73
CA ALA A 188 -7.97 5.83 22.07
C ALA A 188 -9.23 6.20 22.86
N PRO A 189 -9.65 7.49 22.87
CA PRO A 189 -10.87 7.91 23.54
C PRO A 189 -12.11 7.18 23.04
N GLU A 190 -12.21 7.01 21.72
CA GLU A 190 -13.28 6.24 21.12
C GLU A 190 -12.97 4.74 21.15
N GLN A 191 -13.76 3.98 21.89
CA GLN A 191 -13.54 2.53 22.09
C GLN A 191 -14.17 1.64 21.00
N ARG A 192 -14.77 2.23 19.97
CA ARG A 192 -15.48 1.49 18.91
C ARG A 192 -14.60 0.44 18.24
N PHE A 193 -13.34 0.78 18.00
CA PHE A 193 -12.37 -0.11 17.34
C PHE A 193 -11.31 -0.66 18.30
N LYS A 194 -11.44 -0.40 19.59
CA LYS A 194 -10.52 -0.86 20.65
C LYS A 194 -9.06 -0.53 20.33
N GLN A 195 -8.82 0.67 19.82
CA GLN A 195 -7.51 1.14 19.41
C GLN A 195 -6.65 1.54 20.59
N ALA A 196 -5.36 1.23 20.49
CA ALA A 196 -4.32 1.80 21.33
C ALA A 196 -3.48 2.76 20.48
N VAL A 197 -3.08 3.86 21.10
CA VAL A 197 -2.18 4.88 20.55
C VAL A 197 -0.83 4.70 21.25
N VAL A 198 0.21 4.46 20.47
CA VAL A 198 1.58 4.35 20.95
C VAL A 198 2.41 5.46 20.34
N LEU A 199 3.06 6.26 21.20
CA LEU A 199 4.01 7.28 20.77
C LEU A 199 5.43 6.86 21.18
N GLY A 200 6.43 7.30 20.44
CA GLY A 200 7.83 7.05 20.76
C GLY A 200 8.78 7.79 19.84
N ILE A 201 10.01 7.99 20.30
CA ILE A 201 11.08 8.63 19.56
C ILE A 201 12.00 7.56 18.99
N ARG A 202 12.27 7.60 17.71
CA ARG A 202 13.13 6.64 17.01
C ARG A 202 14.55 6.69 17.52
N LYS A 203 15.07 5.59 18.05
CA LYS A 203 16.48 5.42 18.44
C LYS A 203 17.19 4.39 17.58
N ARG A 204 18.50 4.27 17.74
CA ARG A 204 19.23 3.12 17.20
C ARG A 204 18.78 1.87 17.95
N THR A 205 18.46 0.80 17.22
CA THR A 205 17.92 -0.42 17.79
C THR A 205 18.94 -1.03 18.75
N THR A 206 18.54 -1.18 20.01
CA THR A 206 19.29 -1.88 21.06
C THR A 206 18.30 -2.68 21.93
N SER A 207 18.73 -3.82 22.42
CA SER A 207 17.90 -4.72 23.26
C SER A 207 18.46 -4.92 24.68
N SER A 208 19.53 -4.21 25.04
CA SER A 208 20.22 -4.41 26.30
C SER A 208 20.35 -3.18 27.18
N ASP A 209 19.95 -1.99 26.71
CA ASP A 209 20.04 -0.76 27.47
C ASP A 209 18.91 -0.59 28.50
N PRO A 210 19.08 0.28 29.49
CA PRO A 210 18.03 0.58 30.48
C PRO A 210 16.75 1.10 29.86
N VAL A 211 16.86 1.93 28.80
CA VAL A 211 15.74 2.54 28.07
C VAL A 211 14.88 1.48 27.38
N TYR A 212 15.49 0.43 26.83
CA TYR A 212 14.76 -0.72 26.31
C TYR A 212 13.91 -1.38 27.38
N ARG A 213 14.49 -1.62 28.57
CA ARG A 213 13.79 -2.29 29.68
C ARG A 213 12.63 -1.44 30.20
N GLU A 214 12.83 -0.14 30.32
CA GLU A 214 11.79 0.80 30.73
C GLU A 214 10.62 0.84 29.73
N SER A 215 10.93 1.03 28.44
CA SER A 215 9.92 1.05 27.38
C SER A 215 9.15 -0.28 27.28
N LEU A 216 9.86 -1.40 27.45
CA LEU A 216 9.20 -2.72 27.44
C LEU A 216 8.31 -2.91 28.67
N ALA A 217 8.78 -2.50 29.86
CA ALA A 217 7.98 -2.59 31.09
C ALA A 217 6.68 -1.78 31.01
N GLN A 218 6.73 -0.57 30.44
CA GLN A 218 5.52 0.26 30.23
C GLN A 218 4.52 -0.42 29.29
N LEU A 219 5.01 -0.99 28.16
CA LEU A 219 4.15 -1.70 27.22
C LEU A 219 3.58 -2.99 27.80
N GLU A 220 4.35 -3.71 28.64
CA GLU A 220 3.90 -4.92 29.33
C GLU A 220 2.88 -4.60 30.43
N ALA A 221 3.11 -3.55 31.21
CA ALA A 221 2.15 -3.07 32.22
C ALA A 221 0.81 -2.73 31.56
N PHE A 222 0.83 -1.98 30.46
CA PHE A 222 -0.39 -1.68 29.69
C PHE A 222 -1.08 -2.97 29.19
N ALA A 223 -0.33 -3.95 28.72
CA ALA A 223 -0.92 -5.18 28.20
C ALA A 223 -1.58 -6.04 29.28
N GLN A 224 -1.05 -6.01 30.52
CA GLN A 224 -1.54 -6.80 31.64
C GLN A 224 -2.83 -6.25 32.26
N LEU A 225 -3.11 -4.95 32.09
CA LEU A 225 -4.33 -4.33 32.60
C LEU A 225 -5.56 -4.84 31.88
N ASP A 226 -6.68 -4.98 32.58
CA ASP A 226 -7.98 -5.16 31.96
C ASP A 226 -8.35 -3.94 31.12
N VAL A 227 -9.19 -4.12 30.11
CA VAL A 227 -9.53 -3.03 29.15
C VAL A 227 -10.09 -1.81 29.86
N ALA A 228 -10.87 -2.03 30.93
CA ALA A 228 -11.49 -0.95 31.73
C ALA A 228 -10.46 -0.10 32.50
N ASP A 229 -9.32 -0.71 32.86
CA ASP A 229 -8.30 -0.08 33.70
C ASP A 229 -7.13 0.50 32.87
N LYS A 230 -7.13 0.27 31.56
CA LYS A 230 -6.10 0.83 30.67
C LYS A 230 -6.21 2.35 30.62
N PRO A 231 -5.07 3.06 30.68
CA PRO A 231 -5.08 4.52 30.57
C PRO A 231 -5.60 4.95 29.19
N VAL A 232 -6.61 5.82 29.20
CA VAL A 232 -7.12 6.47 27.99
C VAL A 232 -6.29 7.72 27.72
N LEU A 233 -6.05 8.03 26.46
CA LEU A 233 -5.30 9.20 26.03
C LEU A 233 -6.02 10.47 26.58
N PRO A 234 -5.40 11.20 27.53
CA PRO A 234 -6.08 12.30 28.22
C PRO A 234 -6.21 13.53 27.33
N SER A 235 -7.29 14.29 27.56
CA SER A 235 -7.47 15.63 27.01
C SER A 235 -6.93 16.63 28.03
N ARG A 236 -5.67 17.03 27.90
CA ARG A 236 -5.03 18.01 28.79
C ARG A 236 -3.93 18.76 28.05
N GLU A 237 -3.55 19.91 28.60
CA GLU A 237 -2.28 20.53 28.22
C GLU A 237 -1.11 19.71 28.79
N TRP A 238 -0.10 19.48 27.96
CA TRP A 238 1.08 18.71 28.32
C TRP A 238 2.22 19.65 28.69
N ALA A 239 3.02 19.25 29.68
CA ALA A 239 4.28 19.92 29.94
C ALA A 239 5.22 19.77 28.72
N GLU A 240 6.10 20.74 28.50
CA GLU A 240 6.99 20.72 27.31
C GLU A 240 7.85 19.44 27.26
N ASP A 241 8.31 18.97 28.42
CA ASP A 241 9.12 17.75 28.52
C ASP A 241 8.33 16.47 28.21
N ASP A 242 7.01 16.50 28.31
CA ASP A 242 6.13 15.38 27.96
C ASP A 242 5.81 15.36 26.45
N CYS A 243 6.00 16.46 25.74
CA CYS A 243 5.70 16.59 24.33
C CYS A 243 6.78 15.94 23.45
N TYR A 244 6.37 15.54 22.27
CA TYR A 244 7.21 14.98 21.22
C TYR A 244 7.53 16.04 20.18
N ARG A 245 8.78 16.47 20.13
CA ARG A 245 9.23 17.46 19.13
C ARG A 245 9.62 16.74 17.84
N VAL A 246 8.95 17.09 16.75
CA VAL A 246 9.25 16.56 15.43
C VAL A 246 10.53 17.21 14.90
N PRO A 247 11.60 16.46 14.61
CA PRO A 247 12.85 17.04 14.15
C PRO A 247 12.78 17.52 12.69
N PRO A 248 13.63 18.48 12.29
CA PRO A 248 13.72 18.89 10.89
C PRO A 248 14.28 17.76 10.02
N SER A 249 13.81 17.70 8.79
CA SER A 249 14.25 16.70 7.80
C SER A 249 15.22 17.33 6.80
N THR A 250 16.30 16.61 6.50
CA THR A 250 17.36 17.07 5.60
C THR A 250 17.52 16.12 4.41
N GLY A 251 18.29 16.56 3.41
CA GLY A 251 18.61 15.76 2.23
C GLY A 251 17.47 15.64 1.20
N GLU A 252 17.81 15.03 0.10
CA GLU A 252 16.83 14.73 -0.97
C GLU A 252 16.02 13.50 -0.64
N ILE A 253 14.77 13.47 -1.12
CA ILE A 253 13.86 12.36 -0.91
C ILE A 253 13.45 11.74 -2.24
N ARG A 254 13.58 10.41 -2.33
CA ARG A 254 12.90 9.62 -3.33
C ARG A 254 11.57 9.19 -2.74
N PHE A 255 10.49 9.46 -3.45
CA PHE A 255 9.13 9.09 -3.04
C PHE A 255 8.33 8.72 -4.28
N ASN A 256 8.43 7.46 -4.68
CA ASN A 256 7.88 6.94 -5.93
C ASN A 256 7.21 5.58 -5.69
N ALA A 257 6.19 5.27 -6.49
CA ALA A 257 5.69 3.91 -6.60
C ALA A 257 6.66 3.06 -7.44
N ALA A 258 6.87 1.81 -7.05
CA ALA A 258 7.65 0.86 -7.83
C ALA A 258 6.84 0.29 -9.00
N ARG A 259 5.51 0.28 -8.85
CA ARG A 259 4.54 -0.10 -9.89
C ARG A 259 3.61 1.08 -10.15
N ILE A 260 3.35 1.33 -11.42
CA ILE A 260 2.41 2.35 -11.88
C ILE A 260 1.34 1.60 -12.68
N ASP A 261 0.08 1.79 -12.36
CA ASP A 261 -1.02 1.27 -13.16
C ASP A 261 -1.21 2.13 -14.43
N GLU A 262 -1.99 1.63 -15.38
CA GLU A 262 -2.19 2.31 -16.66
C GLU A 262 -2.85 3.69 -16.52
N THR A 263 -3.75 3.84 -15.56
CA THR A 263 -4.44 5.10 -15.30
C THR A 263 -3.50 6.15 -14.75
N GLN A 264 -2.69 5.77 -13.75
CA GLN A 264 -1.65 6.64 -13.19
C GLN A 264 -0.60 7.04 -14.24
N LEU A 265 -0.18 6.09 -15.08
CA LEU A 265 0.76 6.38 -16.16
C LEU A 265 0.18 7.43 -17.13
N ARG A 266 -1.09 7.33 -17.48
CA ARG A 266 -1.76 8.29 -18.33
C ARG A 266 -1.84 9.68 -17.69
N GLU A 267 -2.25 9.76 -16.43
CA GLU A 267 -2.28 11.01 -15.67
C GLU A 267 -0.91 11.69 -15.57
N GLU A 268 0.15 10.91 -15.33
CA GLU A 268 1.52 11.46 -15.26
C GLU A 268 2.03 11.92 -16.64
N ILE A 269 1.70 11.19 -17.70
CA ILE A 269 2.03 11.59 -19.08
C ILE A 269 1.35 12.93 -19.45
N GLU A 270 0.10 13.11 -19.05
CA GLU A 270 -0.64 14.36 -19.33
C GLU A 270 -0.02 15.56 -18.59
N LYS A 271 0.55 15.35 -17.39
CA LYS A 271 1.26 16.42 -16.65
C LYS A 271 2.60 16.82 -17.28
N TYR A 272 3.24 15.91 -18.00
CA TYR A 272 4.57 16.12 -18.59
C TYR A 272 4.58 15.93 -20.12
N PRO A 273 3.81 16.70 -20.88
CA PRO A 273 3.64 16.49 -22.32
C PRO A 273 4.93 16.66 -23.12
N CYS A 274 5.95 17.33 -22.56
CA CYS A 274 7.21 17.60 -23.28
C CYS A 274 8.09 16.34 -23.52
N LEU A 275 7.92 15.29 -22.71
CA LEU A 275 8.69 14.03 -22.86
C LEU A 275 7.99 13.03 -23.79
N TRP A 276 6.65 13.03 -23.78
CA TRP A 276 5.87 12.03 -24.49
C TRP A 276 5.97 12.06 -26.01
N PRO A 277 5.94 13.20 -26.70
CA PRO A 277 6.12 13.23 -28.15
C PRO A 277 7.47 12.68 -28.59
N GLN A 278 8.54 12.93 -27.85
CA GLN A 278 9.89 12.40 -28.15
C GLN A 278 9.95 10.89 -27.90
N PHE A 279 9.34 10.42 -26.80
CA PHE A 279 9.27 9.01 -26.47
C PHE A 279 8.43 8.24 -27.48
N SER A 280 7.27 8.76 -27.88
CA SER A 280 6.41 8.16 -28.88
C SER A 280 7.11 8.04 -30.24
N VAL A 281 7.86 9.07 -30.69
CA VAL A 281 8.65 9.04 -31.91
C VAL A 281 9.79 8.02 -31.84
N ALA A 282 10.47 7.91 -30.71
CA ALA A 282 11.54 6.93 -30.50
C ALA A 282 11.00 5.48 -30.52
N MET A 283 9.86 5.26 -29.88
CA MET A 283 9.20 3.95 -29.81
C MET A 283 8.58 3.55 -31.16
N THR A 284 7.94 4.48 -31.87
CA THR A 284 7.36 4.18 -33.18
C THR A 284 8.41 3.87 -34.22
N ARG A 285 9.60 4.50 -34.14
CA ARG A 285 10.72 4.15 -35.02
C ARG A 285 11.30 2.74 -34.75
N GLN A 286 11.22 2.23 -33.53
CA GLN A 286 11.66 0.87 -33.20
C GLN A 286 10.64 -0.20 -33.62
N LEU A 287 9.36 0.13 -33.71
CA LEU A 287 8.32 -0.77 -34.24
C LEU A 287 8.41 -1.04 -35.74
N GLY A 288 9.27 -0.30 -36.47
CA GLY A 288 9.59 -0.54 -37.87
C GLY A 288 10.50 -1.74 -38.17
N ASN A 289 10.95 -2.47 -37.19
CA ASN A 289 11.63 -3.74 -37.42
C ASN A 289 10.62 -4.75 -37.93
N ALA A 290 10.69 -5.03 -39.24
CA ALA A 290 9.89 -6.06 -39.90
C ALA A 290 9.96 -7.34 -39.03
N GLN A 291 8.82 -7.72 -38.45
CA GLN A 291 8.73 -8.96 -37.70
C GLN A 291 9.15 -10.10 -38.61
N ARG A 292 10.25 -10.76 -38.28
CA ARG A 292 10.74 -11.90 -39.06
C ARG A 292 9.76 -13.05 -38.85
N ARG A 293 9.23 -13.58 -39.95
CA ARG A 293 8.39 -14.78 -39.91
C ARG A 293 9.22 -15.96 -39.40
N PRO A 294 8.69 -16.77 -38.49
CA PRO A 294 9.34 -18.05 -38.14
C PRO A 294 9.60 -18.90 -39.40
N LEU A 295 10.73 -19.57 -39.46
CA LEU A 295 11.09 -20.44 -40.57
C LEU A 295 10.21 -21.71 -40.61
N MET A 296 9.59 -22.07 -39.50
CA MET A 296 8.70 -23.24 -39.38
C MET A 296 7.41 -22.79 -38.66
N SER A 297 6.35 -23.56 -38.81
CA SER A 297 5.11 -23.40 -38.06
C SER A 297 5.40 -23.50 -36.56
N LEU A 298 4.87 -22.56 -35.79
CA LEU A 298 4.95 -22.60 -34.33
C LEU A 298 4.08 -23.74 -33.79
N SER A 299 4.59 -24.49 -32.81
CA SER A 299 3.73 -25.37 -32.01
C SER A 299 2.79 -24.50 -31.15
N ASP A 300 1.69 -25.09 -30.67
CA ASP A 300 0.72 -24.40 -29.83
C ASP A 300 1.36 -23.76 -28.60
N TRP A 301 2.36 -24.41 -28.02
CA TRP A 301 3.15 -23.86 -26.89
C TRP A 301 3.97 -22.62 -27.27
N HIS A 302 4.67 -22.68 -28.40
CA HIS A 302 5.45 -21.54 -28.88
C HIS A 302 4.55 -20.38 -29.32
N LEU A 303 3.38 -20.68 -29.88
CA LEU A 303 2.38 -19.67 -30.21
C LEU A 303 1.85 -19.00 -28.95
N ALA A 304 1.52 -19.78 -27.90
CA ALA A 304 1.06 -19.25 -26.63
C ALA A 304 2.12 -18.34 -25.98
N LEU A 305 3.40 -18.73 -26.02
CA LEU A 305 4.51 -17.91 -25.53
C LEU A 305 4.68 -16.62 -26.34
N ALA A 306 4.60 -16.70 -27.68
CA ALA A 306 4.72 -15.53 -28.56
C ALA A 306 3.58 -14.53 -28.34
N LEU A 307 2.35 -15.03 -28.12
CA LEU A 307 1.19 -14.20 -27.77
C LEU A 307 1.34 -13.56 -26.41
N ALA A 308 1.76 -14.31 -25.39
CA ALA A 308 2.02 -13.81 -24.05
C ALA A 308 3.13 -12.75 -24.00
N ALA A 309 4.15 -12.89 -24.89
CA ALA A 309 5.24 -11.93 -25.04
C ALA A 309 4.86 -10.69 -25.89
N GLY A 310 3.59 -10.60 -26.36
CA GLY A 310 3.13 -9.47 -27.16
C GLY A 310 3.66 -9.42 -28.60
N HIS A 311 4.22 -10.52 -29.13
CA HIS A 311 4.71 -10.56 -30.50
C HIS A 311 3.61 -10.44 -31.55
N VAL A 312 2.35 -10.70 -31.19
CA VAL A 312 1.18 -10.51 -32.05
C VAL A 312 0.40 -9.32 -31.55
N SER A 313 0.77 -8.14 -32.00
CA SER A 313 0.08 -6.90 -31.67
C SER A 313 0.31 -5.85 -32.77
N GLY A 314 -0.66 -4.98 -32.97
CA GLY A 314 -0.56 -3.88 -33.91
C GLY A 314 -1.65 -3.89 -34.98
N ILE A 315 -1.45 -3.11 -36.04
CA ILE A 315 -2.39 -3.01 -37.16
C ILE A 315 -2.10 -4.14 -38.15
N VAL A 316 -3.12 -4.93 -38.45
CA VAL A 316 -3.09 -6.01 -39.45
C VAL A 316 -4.06 -5.67 -40.56
N GLN A 317 -3.58 -5.74 -41.79
CA GLN A 317 -4.41 -5.55 -42.98
C GLN A 317 -4.47 -6.85 -43.80
N SER A 318 -5.62 -7.13 -44.38
CA SER A 318 -5.76 -8.22 -45.34
C SER A 318 -4.90 -7.95 -46.60
N ASN A 319 -4.50 -9.01 -47.27
CA ASN A 319 -3.66 -8.90 -48.49
C ASN A 319 -4.25 -8.05 -49.61
N ASP A 320 -5.57 -7.91 -49.63
CA ASP A 320 -6.32 -7.08 -50.58
C ASP A 320 -6.53 -5.66 -50.09
N GLY A 321 -6.04 -5.31 -48.87
CA GLY A 321 -6.18 -3.98 -48.24
C GLY A 321 -7.60 -3.62 -47.83
N ARG A 322 -8.57 -4.53 -47.94
CA ARG A 322 -9.99 -4.23 -47.70
C ARG A 322 -10.35 -4.31 -46.23
N LYS A 323 -9.63 -5.08 -45.44
CA LYS A 323 -9.91 -5.25 -44.01
C LYS A 323 -8.73 -4.75 -43.17
N THR A 324 -9.05 -3.99 -42.14
CA THR A 324 -8.06 -3.47 -41.19
C THR A 324 -8.47 -3.81 -39.76
N TYR A 325 -7.61 -4.44 -39.03
CA TYR A 325 -7.82 -4.80 -37.64
C TYR A 325 -6.68 -4.28 -36.77
N VAL A 326 -6.99 -3.84 -35.58
CA VAL A 326 -5.99 -3.66 -34.52
C VAL A 326 -6.05 -4.90 -33.65
N VAL A 327 -4.98 -5.67 -33.65
CA VAL A 327 -4.93 -6.97 -32.97
C VAL A 327 -4.02 -6.93 -31.75
N LYS A 328 -4.41 -7.69 -30.72
CA LYS A 328 -3.57 -7.98 -29.56
C LYS A 328 -3.70 -9.45 -29.23
N GLY A 329 -2.55 -10.14 -29.20
CA GLY A 329 -2.45 -11.50 -28.68
C GLY A 329 -2.34 -11.50 -27.16
N ASP A 330 -2.94 -12.49 -26.54
CA ASP A 330 -2.88 -12.74 -25.11
C ASP A 330 -2.91 -14.25 -24.85
N THR A 331 -2.48 -14.66 -23.66
CA THR A 331 -2.54 -16.05 -23.21
C THR A 331 -3.12 -16.07 -21.80
N PHE A 332 -4.22 -16.74 -21.59
CA PHE A 332 -4.81 -16.89 -20.29
C PHE A 332 -4.74 -18.35 -19.81
N LYS A 333 -4.87 -18.51 -18.51
CA LYS A 333 -4.83 -19.80 -17.83
C LYS A 333 -6.26 -20.31 -17.65
N ASP A 334 -6.50 -21.53 -18.13
CA ASP A 334 -7.77 -22.23 -17.98
C ASP A 334 -7.56 -23.60 -17.33
N LYS A 335 -8.61 -24.25 -16.92
CA LYS A 335 -8.58 -25.57 -16.29
C LYS A 335 -9.26 -26.62 -17.17
N LYS A 336 -8.45 -27.60 -17.61
CA LYS A 336 -8.97 -28.80 -18.27
C LYS A 336 -9.30 -29.85 -17.22
N HIS A 337 -10.57 -30.20 -17.10
CA HIS A 337 -11.04 -31.25 -16.22
C HIS A 337 -11.01 -32.60 -16.93
N THR A 338 -10.32 -33.58 -16.35
CA THR A 338 -10.29 -34.96 -16.81
C THR A 338 -10.75 -35.87 -15.67
N VAL A 339 -11.64 -36.78 -15.97
CA VAL A 339 -12.10 -37.79 -15.04
C VAL A 339 -11.43 -39.09 -15.36
N GLN A 340 -10.73 -39.69 -14.42
CA GLN A 340 -10.21 -41.05 -14.49
C GLN A 340 -10.98 -41.95 -13.55
N VAL A 341 -11.42 -43.08 -14.00
CA VAL A 341 -12.08 -44.10 -13.21
C VAL A 341 -11.11 -45.24 -13.00
N GLU A 342 -10.71 -45.47 -11.74
CA GLU A 342 -9.88 -46.58 -11.34
C GLU A 342 -10.76 -47.66 -10.64
N GLU A 343 -10.62 -48.88 -11.10
CA GLU A 343 -11.23 -50.03 -10.47
C GLU A 343 -10.37 -50.50 -9.31
N GLN A 344 -10.90 -50.42 -8.10
CA GLN A 344 -10.28 -51.01 -6.90
C GLN A 344 -10.78 -52.45 -6.76
N GLY A 345 -9.86 -53.37 -6.42
CA GLY A 345 -10.14 -54.77 -6.31
C GLY A 345 -11.35 -55.04 -5.36
N GLY A 346 -12.42 -55.61 -5.90
CA GLY A 346 -13.69 -55.85 -5.20
C GLY A 346 -14.92 -55.30 -5.93
N GLY A 347 -14.75 -54.68 -7.11
CA GLY A 347 -15.85 -54.14 -7.91
C GLY A 347 -16.27 -52.71 -7.52
N GLU A 348 -15.46 -52.05 -6.69
CA GLU A 348 -15.68 -50.63 -6.38
C GLU A 348 -14.87 -49.76 -7.37
N PHE A 349 -15.54 -48.74 -7.92
CA PHE A 349 -14.95 -47.75 -8.82
C PHE A 349 -14.65 -46.45 -8.08
N ARG A 350 -13.43 -45.94 -8.21
CA ARG A 350 -13.02 -44.64 -7.70
C ARG A 350 -12.94 -43.65 -8.85
N GLU A 351 -13.70 -42.59 -8.78
CA GLU A 351 -13.63 -41.48 -9.73
C GLU A 351 -12.59 -40.46 -9.24
N ILE A 352 -11.53 -40.26 -10.02
CA ILE A 352 -10.51 -39.26 -9.74
C ILE A 352 -10.72 -38.10 -10.70
N ARG A 353 -11.04 -36.93 -10.18
CA ARG A 353 -11.18 -35.71 -10.96
C ARG A 353 -9.87 -34.94 -10.93
N ILE A 354 -9.22 -34.88 -12.09
CA ILE A 354 -7.96 -34.17 -12.27
C ILE A 354 -8.24 -32.84 -12.97
N ALA A 355 -7.88 -31.73 -12.34
CA ALA A 355 -7.93 -30.42 -12.95
C ALA A 355 -6.49 -29.99 -13.34
N LEU A 356 -6.21 -29.94 -14.61
CA LEU A 356 -4.91 -29.50 -15.15
C LEU A 356 -5.02 -28.06 -15.63
N ASP A 357 -4.07 -27.24 -15.25
CA ASP A 357 -3.95 -25.89 -15.77
C ASP A 357 -3.41 -25.96 -17.21
N VAL A 358 -4.12 -25.36 -18.15
CA VAL A 358 -3.73 -25.24 -19.56
C VAL A 358 -3.64 -23.77 -19.95
N PHE A 359 -2.70 -23.43 -20.81
CA PHE A 359 -2.59 -22.10 -21.37
C PHE A 359 -3.36 -22.03 -22.68
N VAL A 360 -4.31 -21.12 -22.76
CA VAL A 360 -5.16 -20.93 -23.96
C VAL A 360 -4.72 -19.64 -24.64
N PRO A 361 -4.16 -19.73 -25.87
CA PRO A 361 -3.83 -18.56 -26.67
C PRO A 361 -5.11 -17.92 -27.21
N GLN A 362 -5.19 -16.60 -27.17
CA GLN A 362 -6.32 -15.83 -27.66
C GLN A 362 -5.85 -14.56 -28.38
N ILE A 363 -6.48 -14.23 -29.48
CA ILE A 363 -6.25 -12.94 -30.16
C ILE A 363 -7.52 -12.13 -30.06
N LYS A 364 -7.41 -10.92 -29.55
CA LYS A 364 -8.46 -9.90 -29.61
C LYS A 364 -8.17 -8.95 -30.76
N ALA A 365 -9.16 -8.65 -31.56
CA ALA A 365 -9.07 -7.75 -32.69
C ALA A 365 -10.18 -6.72 -32.61
N ILE A 366 -9.85 -5.46 -32.86
CA ILE A 366 -10.87 -4.40 -33.08
C ILE A 366 -10.96 -4.19 -34.58
N ASP A 367 -12.16 -4.23 -35.12
CA ASP A 367 -12.40 -4.01 -36.55
C ASP A 367 -12.36 -2.50 -36.85
N PHE A 368 -11.37 -2.09 -37.64
CA PHE A 368 -11.23 -0.75 -38.20
C PHE A 368 -11.47 -0.72 -39.71
N THR A 369 -12.14 -1.73 -40.25
CA THR A 369 -12.47 -1.80 -41.67
C THR A 369 -13.52 -0.74 -42.03
N PRO A 370 -13.24 0.19 -42.93
CA PRO A 370 -14.23 1.20 -43.37
C PRO A 370 -15.50 0.54 -43.91
N ASN A 371 -16.65 1.00 -43.46
CA ASN A 371 -17.98 0.50 -43.84
C ASN A 371 -18.28 -0.96 -43.44
N SER A 372 -17.50 -1.54 -42.53
CA SER A 372 -17.81 -2.84 -41.95
C SER A 372 -19.01 -2.73 -41.00
N PRO A 373 -19.92 -3.71 -40.98
CA PRO A 373 -21.00 -3.76 -39.99
C PRO A 373 -20.49 -3.96 -38.58
N THR A 374 -19.26 -4.46 -38.41
CA THR A 374 -18.60 -4.71 -37.14
C THR A 374 -17.54 -3.64 -36.82
N PHE A 375 -17.59 -2.49 -37.47
CA PHE A 375 -16.62 -1.40 -37.21
C PHE A 375 -16.64 -0.97 -35.74
N GLY A 376 -15.49 -1.01 -35.09
CA GLY A 376 -15.33 -0.68 -33.68
C GLY A 376 -15.66 -1.84 -32.71
N GLU A 377 -16.14 -2.98 -33.19
CA GLU A 377 -16.41 -4.12 -32.35
C GLU A 377 -15.13 -4.93 -32.03
N VAL A 378 -15.13 -5.55 -30.88
CA VAL A 378 -14.05 -6.43 -30.42
C VAL A 378 -14.36 -7.87 -30.82
N LEU A 379 -13.57 -8.38 -31.72
CA LEU A 379 -13.61 -9.77 -32.15
C LEU A 379 -12.61 -10.61 -31.35
N THR A 380 -13.01 -11.80 -30.94
CA THR A 380 -12.15 -12.75 -30.23
C THR A 380 -11.90 -13.96 -31.12
N ILE A 381 -10.61 -14.30 -31.32
CA ILE A 381 -10.16 -15.46 -32.08
C ILE A 381 -9.44 -16.37 -31.08
N GLN A 382 -9.95 -17.59 -30.94
CA GLN A 382 -9.39 -18.65 -30.11
C GLN A 382 -8.90 -19.81 -30.96
#